data_5b35556a7c6e686e4e67a0a303c74085
#
_entry.id   5b35556a7c6e686e4e67a0a303c74085
#
_cell.length_a   1.000
_cell.length_b   1.000
_cell.length_c   1.000
_cell.angle_alpha   90.00
_cell.angle_beta   90.00
_cell.angle_gamma   90.00
#
_symmetry.space_group_name_H-M   'P 1'
#
loop_
_entity.id
_entity.type
_entity.pdbx_description
1 polymer ?
#
loop_
_entity_poly.entity_id
_entity_poly.type
_entity_poly.pdbx_seq_one_letter_code
_entity_poly.pdbx_strand_id
1 'polypeptide(L)'
;MKNDLRIIAKQKRKLISLDTKDKHTFLKNINSCLDRVCSIENTIKEIGLYYPISNEISPLVFIKYFKDNNITTALPVVDSNSHSMVFKQWFKKEKLQKSHIGTYEPLRTNKTILPQIIVVPMLMFDRKLNRLGYGAGYYDK
;
A
#
# COMPACT_ATOMS: atom_id res chain seq x y z
N MET A 1 0.64 25.60 3.74
CA MET A 1 0.92 24.67 4.88
C MET A 1 0.92 23.18 4.47
N LYS A 2 -0.20 22.50 4.11
CA LYS A 2 -0.15 21.07 3.72
C LYS A 2 0.68 20.79 2.47
N ASN A 3 0.67 21.67 1.47
CA ASN A 3 1.44 21.49 0.24
C ASN A 3 2.95 21.63 0.48
N ASP A 4 3.36 22.57 1.32
CA ASP A 4 4.76 22.76 1.68
C ASP A 4 5.31 21.53 2.41
N LEU A 5 4.54 20.98 3.32
CA LEU A 5 4.89 19.72 3.99
C LEU A 5 5.04 18.55 3.01
N ARG A 6 4.19 18.48 1.97
CA ARG A 6 4.33 17.46 0.93
C ARG A 6 5.63 17.60 0.13
N ILE A 7 6.01 18.84 -0.20
CA ILE A 7 7.27 19.12 -0.89
C ILE A 7 8.45 18.68 -0.04
N ILE A 8 8.49 19.11 1.22
CA ILE A 8 9.54 18.74 2.18
C ILE A 8 9.63 17.22 2.35
N ALA A 9 8.49 16.54 2.51
CA ALA A 9 8.45 15.08 2.67
C ALA A 9 9.00 14.35 1.45
N LYS A 10 8.63 14.79 0.24
CA LYS A 10 9.15 14.22 -1.01
C LYS A 10 10.66 14.42 -1.15
N GLN A 11 11.17 15.60 -0.78
CA GLN A 11 12.60 15.88 -0.80
C GLN A 11 13.36 15.01 0.19
N LYS A 12 12.90 14.92 1.45
CA LYS A 12 13.50 14.05 2.47
C LYS A 12 13.51 12.59 2.03
N ARG A 13 12.41 12.09 1.45
CA ARG A 13 12.34 10.72 0.96
C ARG A 13 13.38 10.40 -0.11
N LYS A 14 13.70 11.35 -1.00
CA LYS A 14 14.74 11.17 -2.02
C LYS A 14 16.14 10.96 -1.43
N LEU A 15 16.38 11.52 -0.23
CA LEU A 15 17.66 11.42 0.47
C LEU A 15 17.80 10.15 1.30
N ILE A 16 16.68 9.44 1.56
CA ILE A 16 16.69 8.21 2.34
C ILE A 16 17.10 7.05 1.42
N SER A 17 18.27 6.50 1.68
CA SER A 17 18.73 5.22 1.13
C SER A 17 18.65 4.19 2.23
N LEU A 18 17.76 3.20 2.10
CA LEU A 18 17.71 2.08 3.04
C LEU A 18 18.88 1.14 2.72
N ASP A 19 19.79 0.98 3.65
CA ASP A 19 20.84 -0.04 3.57
C ASP A 19 20.24 -1.45 3.79
N THR A 20 21.09 -2.48 3.70
CA THR A 20 20.66 -3.88 3.87
C THR A 20 20.16 -4.15 5.28
N LYS A 21 20.76 -3.52 6.29
CA LYS A 21 20.37 -3.67 7.71
C LYS A 21 19.03 -3.01 7.96
N ASP A 22 18.80 -1.82 7.42
CA ASP A 22 17.53 -1.10 7.51
C ASP A 22 16.39 -1.90 6.87
N LYS A 23 16.64 -2.49 5.69
CA LYS A 23 15.67 -3.35 5.01
C LYS A 23 15.33 -4.57 5.84
N HIS A 24 16.33 -5.23 6.42
CA HIS A 24 16.11 -6.41 7.26
C HIS A 24 15.30 -6.07 8.53
N THR A 25 15.67 -4.99 9.21
CA THR A 25 14.95 -4.50 10.40
C THR A 25 13.51 -4.13 10.06
N PHE A 26 13.30 -3.43 8.94
CA PHE A 26 11.99 -3.09 8.43
C PHE A 26 11.12 -4.34 8.18
N LEU A 27 11.65 -5.34 7.47
CA LEU A 27 10.94 -6.60 7.20
C LEU A 27 10.58 -7.34 8.49
N LYS A 28 11.51 -7.42 9.44
CA LYS A 28 11.27 -8.05 10.75
C LYS A 28 10.15 -7.34 11.52
N ASN A 29 10.17 -6.01 11.58
CA ASN A 29 9.18 -5.23 12.31
C ASN A 29 7.79 -5.37 11.68
N ILE A 30 7.70 -5.36 10.35
CA ILE A 30 6.42 -5.54 9.67
C ILE A 30 5.88 -6.97 9.83
N ASN A 31 6.71 -8.00 9.70
CA ASN A 31 6.27 -9.37 9.95
C ASN A 31 5.69 -9.51 11.36
N SER A 32 6.39 -8.98 12.38
CA SER A 32 5.88 -8.98 13.75
C SER A 32 4.56 -8.21 13.89
N CYS A 33 4.40 -7.10 13.17
CA CYS A 33 3.15 -6.35 13.17
C CYS A 33 2.02 -7.15 12.50
N LEU A 34 2.29 -7.77 11.35
CA LEU A 34 1.33 -8.60 10.64
C LEU A 34 0.91 -9.83 11.46
N ASP A 35 1.87 -10.50 12.11
CA ASP A 35 1.58 -11.64 12.98
C ASP A 35 0.65 -11.24 14.14
N ARG A 36 0.89 -10.06 14.75
CA ARG A 36 0.01 -9.53 15.80
C ARG A 36 -1.39 -9.22 15.29
N VAL A 37 -1.50 -8.56 14.14
CA VAL A 37 -2.79 -8.21 13.53
C VAL A 37 -3.55 -9.49 13.13
N CYS A 38 -2.88 -10.44 12.48
CA CYS A 38 -3.48 -11.70 12.07
C CYS A 38 -3.85 -12.61 13.27
N SER A 39 -3.13 -12.52 14.40
CA SER A 39 -3.44 -13.28 15.61
C SER A 39 -4.62 -12.71 16.40
N ILE A 40 -4.85 -11.39 16.33
CA ILE A 40 -6.00 -10.75 16.97
C ILE A 40 -7.30 -11.10 16.23
N GLU A 41 -7.22 -11.20 14.90
CA GLU A 41 -8.36 -11.56 14.06
C GLU A 41 -7.99 -12.78 13.19
N ASN A 42 -8.18 -13.98 13.72
CA ASN A 42 -7.99 -15.25 12.97
C ASN A 42 -8.81 -15.36 11.67
N THR A 43 -9.45 -14.28 11.23
CA THR A 43 -10.38 -14.21 10.12
C THR A 43 -9.89 -13.38 8.94
N ILE A 44 -8.67 -12.79 8.99
CA ILE A 44 -8.17 -11.98 7.87
C ILE A 44 -7.94 -12.89 6.67
N LYS A 45 -8.74 -12.68 5.63
CA LYS A 45 -8.68 -13.41 4.36
C LYS A 45 -8.22 -12.53 3.18
N GLU A 46 -8.40 -11.23 3.31
CA GLU A 46 -8.19 -10.28 2.21
C GLU A 46 -7.46 -9.03 2.71
N ILE A 47 -6.40 -8.64 2.01
CA ILE A 47 -5.60 -7.44 2.33
C ILE A 47 -5.41 -6.58 1.09
N GLY A 48 -5.65 -5.28 1.24
CA GLY A 48 -5.36 -4.25 0.25
C GLY A 48 -3.92 -3.74 0.42
N LEU A 49 -3.18 -3.74 -0.67
CA LEU A 49 -1.84 -3.18 -0.76
C LEU A 49 -1.86 -1.99 -1.71
N TYR A 50 -0.74 -1.30 -1.88
CA TYR A 50 -0.57 -0.32 -2.94
C TYR A 50 0.58 -0.71 -3.87
N TYR A 51 0.52 -0.26 -5.13
CA TYR A 51 1.66 -0.35 -6.02
C TYR A 51 2.57 0.86 -5.76
N PRO A 52 3.84 0.65 -5.40
CA PRO A 52 4.73 1.75 -4.99
C PRO A 52 5.04 2.68 -6.16
N ILE A 53 5.10 3.97 -5.89
CA ILE A 53 5.53 5.00 -6.83
C ILE A 53 6.83 5.67 -6.33
N SER A 54 7.70 6.05 -7.27
CA SER A 54 8.99 6.69 -6.94
C SER A 54 9.76 5.91 -5.85
N ASN A 55 10.14 6.57 -4.78
CA ASN A 55 10.93 6.02 -3.68
C ASN A 55 10.04 5.54 -2.50
N GLU A 56 8.82 5.06 -2.77
CA GLU A 56 8.00 4.44 -1.73
C GLU A 56 8.54 3.08 -1.31
N ILE A 57 8.37 2.77 -0.03
CA ILE A 57 8.59 1.42 0.45
C ILE A 57 7.54 0.52 -0.19
N SER A 58 8.00 -0.57 -0.81
CA SER A 58 7.10 -1.48 -1.51
C SER A 58 6.46 -2.49 -0.55
N PRO A 59 5.13 -2.49 -0.37
CA PRO A 59 4.46 -3.52 0.40
C PRO A 59 4.39 -4.85 -0.36
N LEU A 60 4.75 -4.87 -1.66
CA LEU A 60 4.71 -6.06 -2.50
C LEU A 60 5.76 -7.11 -2.10
N VAL A 61 6.73 -6.75 -1.26
CA VAL A 61 7.69 -7.70 -0.69
C VAL A 61 7.02 -8.73 0.22
N PHE A 62 5.85 -8.41 0.77
CA PHE A 62 5.10 -9.29 1.66
C PHE A 62 4.10 -10.23 0.96
N ILE A 63 3.97 -10.16 -0.37
CA ILE A 63 3.03 -11.00 -1.11
C ILE A 63 3.27 -12.50 -0.87
N LYS A 64 4.54 -12.90 -0.74
CA LYS A 64 4.86 -14.30 -0.40
C LYS A 64 4.33 -14.67 0.98
N TYR A 65 4.54 -13.81 1.99
CA TYR A 65 4.02 -14.02 3.35
C TYR A 65 2.49 -14.18 3.33
N PHE A 66 1.77 -13.28 2.65
CA PHE A 66 0.31 -13.35 2.57
C PHE A 66 -0.16 -14.63 1.88
N LYS A 67 0.49 -15.01 0.78
CA LYS A 67 0.19 -16.25 0.06
C LYS A 67 0.39 -17.48 0.95
N ASP A 68 1.51 -17.56 1.67
CA ASP A 68 1.85 -18.67 2.54
C ASP A 68 0.86 -18.80 3.73
N ASN A 69 0.19 -17.71 4.10
CA ASN A 69 -0.85 -17.66 5.14
C ASN A 69 -2.28 -17.67 4.57
N ASN A 70 -2.47 -18.02 3.29
CA ASN A 70 -3.78 -18.07 2.62
C ASN A 70 -4.55 -16.74 2.65
N ILE A 71 -3.84 -15.61 2.63
CA ILE A 71 -4.41 -14.27 2.58
C ILE A 71 -4.37 -13.77 1.13
N THR A 72 -5.53 -13.43 0.60
CA THR A 72 -5.68 -12.86 -0.74
C THR A 72 -5.21 -11.42 -0.76
N THR A 73 -4.36 -11.08 -1.73
CA THR A 73 -3.87 -9.71 -1.92
C THR A 73 -4.66 -8.98 -3.01
N ALA A 74 -4.82 -7.68 -2.85
CA ALA A 74 -5.45 -6.81 -3.83
C ALA A 74 -4.69 -5.49 -3.99
N LEU A 75 -4.81 -4.89 -5.16
CA LEU A 75 -4.31 -3.55 -5.44
C LEU A 75 -5.48 -2.63 -5.82
N PRO A 76 -5.34 -1.32 -5.57
CA PRO A 76 -6.37 -0.35 -5.91
C PRO A 76 -6.47 -0.14 -7.42
N VAL A 77 -7.69 -0.02 -7.90
CA VAL A 77 -8.04 0.47 -9.23
C VAL A 77 -8.85 1.75 -9.05
N VAL A 78 -8.41 2.83 -9.67
CA VAL A 78 -9.03 4.14 -9.52
C VAL A 78 -9.87 4.44 -10.75
N ASP A 79 -11.12 4.86 -10.52
CA ASP A 79 -11.99 5.34 -11.57
C ASP A 79 -11.78 6.86 -11.77
N SER A 80 -11.46 7.25 -13.00
CA SER A 80 -11.21 8.65 -13.35
C SER A 80 -12.46 9.53 -13.29
N ASN A 81 -13.64 8.95 -13.55
CA ASN A 81 -14.90 9.71 -13.69
C ASN A 81 -15.54 9.92 -12.32
N SER A 82 -15.64 8.87 -11.52
CA SER A 82 -16.28 8.93 -10.20
C SER A 82 -15.32 9.30 -9.06
N HIS A 83 -14.02 9.37 -9.33
CA HIS A 83 -12.99 9.54 -8.30
C HIS A 83 -13.12 8.51 -7.17
N SER A 84 -13.69 7.34 -7.48
CA SER A 84 -13.80 6.21 -6.56
C SER A 84 -12.58 5.29 -6.69
N MET A 85 -12.37 4.49 -5.67
CA MET A 85 -11.32 3.49 -5.63
C MET A 85 -11.92 2.17 -5.18
N VAL A 86 -11.60 1.10 -5.90
CA VAL A 86 -11.97 -0.27 -5.55
C VAL A 86 -10.73 -1.14 -5.51
N PHE A 87 -10.74 -2.18 -4.71
CA PHE A 87 -9.66 -3.14 -4.65
C PHE A 87 -9.96 -4.33 -5.57
N LYS A 88 -8.99 -4.64 -6.43
CA LYS A 88 -9.03 -5.80 -7.33
C LYS A 88 -8.00 -6.81 -6.89
N GLN A 89 -8.44 -8.09 -6.78
CA GLN A 89 -7.53 -9.20 -6.50
C GLN A 89 -6.36 -9.19 -7.46
N TRP A 90 -5.16 -9.40 -6.92
CA TRP A 90 -3.95 -9.45 -7.71
C TRP A 90 -2.91 -10.35 -7.06
N PHE A 91 -2.31 -11.21 -7.86
CA PHE A 91 -1.20 -12.06 -7.46
C PHE A 91 0.08 -11.66 -8.18
N LYS A 92 1.21 -11.87 -7.51
CA LYS A 92 2.52 -11.59 -8.11
C LYS A 92 2.66 -12.32 -9.46
N LYS A 93 3.10 -11.58 -10.48
CA LYS A 93 3.23 -11.98 -11.89
C LYS A 93 1.97 -11.86 -12.74
N GLU A 94 0.80 -11.56 -12.19
CA GLU A 94 -0.35 -11.21 -13.01
C GLU A 94 -0.13 -9.87 -13.73
N LYS A 95 -0.76 -9.74 -14.89
CA LYS A 95 -0.66 -8.54 -15.71
C LYS A 95 -1.21 -7.33 -14.98
N LEU A 96 -0.46 -6.23 -15.03
CA LEU A 96 -0.89 -4.92 -14.60
C LEU A 96 -1.05 -4.00 -15.81
N GLN A 97 -1.91 -3.00 -15.67
CA GLN A 97 -2.06 -1.91 -16.62
C GLN A 97 -1.68 -0.58 -15.98
N LYS A 98 -1.32 0.40 -16.80
CA LYS A 98 -1.02 1.74 -16.32
C LYS A 98 -2.33 2.48 -16.05
N SER A 99 -2.49 3.01 -14.85
CA SER A 99 -3.64 3.84 -14.47
C SER A 99 -3.54 5.25 -15.05
N HIS A 100 -4.64 6.00 -15.05
CA HIS A 100 -4.65 7.41 -15.48
C HIS A 100 -3.84 8.33 -14.55
N ILE A 101 -3.58 7.92 -13.31
CA ILE A 101 -2.73 8.66 -12.36
C ILE A 101 -1.25 8.27 -12.43
N GLY A 102 -0.89 7.40 -13.38
CA GLY A 102 0.50 7.00 -13.63
C GLY A 102 1.05 5.88 -12.77
N THR A 103 0.22 5.26 -11.92
CA THR A 103 0.56 4.04 -11.16
C THR A 103 0.27 2.79 -11.98
N TYR A 104 0.61 1.62 -11.46
CA TYR A 104 0.17 0.35 -12.01
C TYR A 104 -0.98 -0.21 -11.19
N GLU A 105 -1.98 -0.75 -11.88
CA GLU A 105 -3.18 -1.33 -11.29
C GLU A 105 -3.55 -2.67 -11.95
N PRO A 106 -4.26 -3.57 -11.27
CA PRO A 106 -4.82 -4.78 -11.87
C PRO A 106 -5.76 -4.49 -13.03
N LEU A 107 -6.01 -5.48 -13.87
CA LEU A 107 -7.02 -5.36 -14.92
C LEU A 107 -8.41 -5.15 -14.28
N ARG A 108 -9.23 -4.33 -14.92
CA ARG A 108 -10.60 -4.06 -14.45
C ARG A 108 -11.48 -5.32 -14.38
N THR A 109 -11.12 -6.35 -15.15
CA THR A 109 -11.76 -7.66 -15.18
C THR A 109 -11.45 -8.54 -13.96
N ASN A 110 -10.37 -8.22 -13.19
CA ASN A 110 -10.05 -8.97 -11.99
C ASN A 110 -11.16 -8.85 -10.95
N LYS A 111 -11.29 -9.88 -10.11
CA LYS A 111 -12.32 -9.93 -9.05
C LYS A 111 -12.20 -8.72 -8.12
N THR A 112 -13.31 -8.03 -7.89
CA THR A 112 -13.40 -7.01 -6.83
C THR A 112 -13.46 -7.68 -5.48
N ILE A 113 -12.68 -7.19 -4.52
CA ILE A 113 -12.71 -7.65 -3.13
C ILE A 113 -12.83 -6.47 -2.18
N LEU A 114 -13.32 -6.72 -0.99
CA LEU A 114 -13.39 -5.75 0.09
C LEU A 114 -12.39 -6.14 1.18
N PRO A 115 -11.16 -5.62 1.14
CA PRO A 115 -10.12 -6.05 2.07
C PRO A 115 -10.46 -5.63 3.51
N GLN A 116 -10.20 -6.54 4.45
CA GLN A 116 -10.39 -6.31 5.88
C GLN A 116 -9.29 -5.40 6.45
N ILE A 117 -8.12 -5.39 5.80
CA ILE A 117 -6.99 -4.53 6.15
C ILE A 117 -6.48 -3.86 4.88
N ILE A 118 -6.10 -2.59 5.00
CA ILE A 118 -5.51 -1.82 3.91
C ILE A 118 -4.18 -1.24 4.37
N VAL A 119 -3.12 -1.56 3.62
CA VAL A 119 -1.82 -0.89 3.75
C VAL A 119 -1.85 0.39 2.94
N VAL A 120 -1.79 1.52 3.61
CA VAL A 120 -2.00 2.84 3.00
C VAL A 120 -0.67 3.55 2.74
N PRO A 121 -0.43 4.05 1.52
CA PRO A 121 0.75 4.89 1.25
C PRO A 121 0.60 6.26 1.91
N MET A 122 1.72 6.81 2.42
CA MET A 122 1.74 8.13 3.02
C MET A 122 3.09 8.81 2.82
N LEU A 123 3.10 10.14 2.87
CA LEU A 123 4.32 10.93 2.83
C LEU A 123 4.91 11.16 4.22
N MET A 124 4.07 11.41 5.20
CA MET A 124 4.42 11.68 6.60
C MET A 124 3.30 11.22 7.53
N PHE A 125 3.61 11.07 8.79
CA PHE A 125 2.64 10.94 9.87
C PHE A 125 3.14 11.70 11.11
N ASP A 126 2.24 12.01 12.03
CA ASP A 126 2.54 12.65 13.30
C ASP A 126 2.38 11.67 14.49
N ARG A 127 2.73 12.12 15.68
CA ARG A 127 2.60 11.32 16.92
C ARG A 127 1.14 11.03 17.30
N LYS A 128 0.18 11.74 16.71
CA LYS A 128 -1.26 11.52 16.89
C LYS A 128 -1.83 10.58 15.85
N LEU A 129 -0.97 9.94 15.04
CA LEU A 129 -1.31 9.03 13.95
C LEU A 129 -2.07 9.69 12.78
N ASN A 130 -2.06 11.02 12.70
CA ASN A 130 -2.55 11.68 11.49
C ASN A 130 -1.57 11.43 10.35
N ARG A 131 -2.10 11.07 9.19
CA ARG A 131 -1.29 10.85 7.98
C ARG A 131 -1.40 12.01 7.00
N LEU A 132 -0.30 12.30 6.33
CA LEU A 132 -0.24 13.19 5.20
C LEU A 132 -0.05 12.37 3.92
N GLY A 133 -1.11 12.27 3.12
CA GLY A 133 -1.08 11.63 1.81
C GLY A 133 -0.68 12.59 0.68
N TYR A 134 -0.74 12.10 -0.54
CA TYR A 134 -0.37 12.84 -1.75
C TYR A 134 -1.36 13.95 -2.14
N GLY A 135 -2.58 13.93 -1.60
CA GLY A 135 -3.59 14.98 -1.79
C GLY A 135 -4.81 14.58 -2.63
N ALA A 136 -4.81 13.41 -3.26
CA ALA A 136 -5.95 12.95 -4.07
C ALA A 136 -7.13 12.42 -3.23
N GLY A 137 -6.92 12.07 -1.97
CA GLY A 137 -7.98 11.66 -1.04
C GLY A 137 -8.64 10.31 -1.32
N TYR A 138 -8.06 9.47 -2.17
CA TYR A 138 -8.66 8.17 -2.52
C TYR A 138 -8.83 7.21 -1.34
N TYR A 139 -7.94 7.26 -0.36
CA TYR A 139 -7.98 6.41 0.84
C TYR A 139 -8.78 7.03 2.00
N ASP A 140 -9.37 8.21 1.81
CA ASP A 140 -10.13 8.94 2.83
C ASP A 140 -11.64 8.89 2.61
N LYS A 141 -12.08 8.20 1.55
CA LYS A 141 -13.47 8.06 1.12
C LYS A 141 -14.06 6.72 1.54
#